data_3f9d2bc6b6f5944256850fb3ca601108
#
_entry.id   3f9d2bc6b6f5944256850fb3ca601108
#
_cell.length_a   1.000
_cell.length_b   1.000
_cell.length_c   1.000
_cell.angle_alpha   90.00
_cell.angle_beta   90.00
_cell.angle_gamma   90.00
#
_symmetry.space_group_name_H-M   'P 1'
#
loop_
_entity.id
_entity.type
_entity.pdbx_description
1 polymer ?
#
loop_
_entity_poly.entity_id
_entity_poly.type
_entity_poly.pdbx_seq_one_letter_code
_entity_poly.pdbx_strand_id
1 'polypeptide(L)'
;MKPRKTGYGTKNICGANVERIRKALGMKQATLVSRMQLLGIDINPSSLSKLEGQTRCATDMELKAIARILGVTMEELVHEEEEM
;
A
#
# COMPACT_ATOMS: atom_id res chain seq x y z
N MET A 1 5.54 -17.56 7.91
CA MET A 1 4.86 -16.33 7.46
C MET A 1 3.44 -16.31 7.94
N LYS A 2 3.02 -15.17 8.41
CA LYS A 2 1.68 -14.99 8.95
C LYS A 2 0.62 -15.09 7.86
N PRO A 3 -0.49 -15.81 8.07
CA PRO A 3 -1.57 -15.86 7.09
C PRO A 3 -2.13 -14.47 6.80
N ARG A 4 -2.54 -14.25 5.56
CA ARG A 4 -3.18 -13.00 5.20
C ARG A 4 -4.62 -12.97 5.71
N LYS A 5 -5.12 -11.78 5.93
CA LYS A 5 -6.50 -11.59 6.31
C LYS A 5 -7.43 -12.08 5.20
N THR A 6 -8.60 -12.56 5.60
CA THR A 6 -9.66 -12.90 4.66
C THR A 6 -10.00 -11.68 3.79
N GLY A 7 -10.11 -11.88 2.50
CA GLY A 7 -10.43 -10.82 1.55
C GLY A 7 -9.22 -10.19 0.89
N TYR A 8 -8.01 -10.46 1.39
CA TYR A 8 -6.80 -9.98 0.71
C TYR A 8 -6.34 -10.99 -0.35
N GLY A 9 -5.84 -10.48 -1.45
CA GLY A 9 -5.23 -11.30 -2.48
C GLY A 9 -3.77 -11.62 -2.18
N THR A 10 -3.06 -12.06 -3.20
CA THR A 10 -1.67 -12.49 -3.09
C THR A 10 -0.77 -11.88 -4.17
N LYS A 11 -1.24 -10.84 -4.85
CA LYS A 11 -0.53 -10.25 -5.98
C LYS A 11 0.58 -9.28 -5.56
N ASN A 12 0.55 -8.82 -4.32
CA ASN A 12 1.63 -8.01 -3.73
C ASN A 12 1.69 -8.31 -2.24
N ILE A 13 2.77 -7.90 -1.59
CA ILE A 13 2.95 -8.11 -0.16
C ILE A 13 2.86 -6.82 0.64
N CYS A 14 2.67 -5.69 -0.02
CA CYS A 14 2.69 -4.38 0.63
C CYS A 14 1.30 -3.86 0.99
N GLY A 15 0.24 -4.33 0.32
CA GLY A 15 -1.07 -3.70 0.40
C GLY A 15 -1.65 -3.59 1.80
N ALA A 16 -1.55 -4.65 2.59
CA ALA A 16 -2.05 -4.62 3.96
C ALA A 16 -1.30 -3.61 4.82
N ASN A 17 0.02 -3.50 4.63
CA ASN A 17 0.83 -2.50 5.35
C ASN A 17 0.45 -1.09 4.92
N VAL A 18 0.26 -0.86 3.63
CA VAL A 18 -0.16 0.46 3.11
C VAL A 18 -1.47 0.86 3.76
N GLU A 19 -2.45 -0.02 3.74
CA GLU A 19 -3.76 0.27 4.33
C GLU A 19 -3.64 0.55 5.82
N ARG A 20 -2.92 -0.29 6.55
CA ARG A 20 -2.76 -0.16 8.00
C ARG A 20 -2.10 1.16 8.38
N ILE A 21 -0.99 1.49 7.72
CA ILE A 21 -0.25 2.73 8.01
C ILE A 21 -1.07 3.94 7.62
N ARG A 22 -1.73 3.89 6.45
CA ARG A 22 -2.60 4.98 6.00
C ARG A 22 -3.71 5.27 7.01
N LYS A 23 -4.39 4.22 7.48
CA LYS A 23 -5.46 4.36 8.47
C LYS A 23 -4.94 4.86 9.82
N ALA A 24 -3.78 4.38 10.23
CA ALA A 24 -3.15 4.85 11.48
C ALA A 24 -2.86 6.35 11.44
N LEU A 25 -2.59 6.89 10.25
CA LEU A 25 -2.36 8.32 10.05
C LEU A 25 -3.67 9.11 9.86
N GLY A 26 -4.81 8.44 9.87
CA GLY A 26 -6.10 9.08 9.61
C GLY A 26 -6.26 9.53 8.17
N MET A 27 -5.50 8.96 7.24
CA MET A 27 -5.50 9.38 5.84
C MET A 27 -6.52 8.57 5.04
N LYS A 28 -7.35 9.27 4.28
CA LYS A 28 -8.31 8.62 3.38
C LYS A 28 -7.61 8.13 2.11
N GLN A 29 -8.18 7.12 1.47
CA GLN A 29 -7.66 6.65 0.18
C GLN A 29 -7.60 7.78 -0.85
N ALA A 30 -8.64 8.61 -0.92
CA ALA A 30 -8.67 9.73 -1.86
C ALA A 30 -7.50 10.68 -1.65
N THR A 31 -7.10 10.91 -0.42
CA THR A 31 -5.96 11.77 -0.09
C THR A 31 -4.66 11.14 -0.58
N LEU A 32 -4.48 9.85 -0.35
CA LEU A 32 -3.28 9.16 -0.81
C LEU A 32 -3.20 9.17 -2.34
N VAL A 33 -4.32 8.92 -3.03
CA VAL A 33 -4.38 8.97 -4.50
C VAL A 33 -3.96 10.37 -4.99
N SER A 34 -4.53 11.43 -4.42
CA SER A 34 -4.20 12.79 -4.83
C SER A 34 -2.72 13.11 -4.66
N ARG A 35 -2.14 12.69 -3.54
CA ARG A 35 -0.72 12.93 -3.27
C ARG A 35 0.18 12.13 -4.21
N MET A 36 -0.20 10.91 -4.53
CA MET A 36 0.54 10.10 -5.50
C MET A 36 0.49 10.74 -6.89
N GLN A 37 -0.68 11.25 -7.30
CA GLN A 37 -0.82 11.94 -8.59
C GLN A 37 0.08 13.18 -8.65
N LEU A 38 0.19 13.93 -7.54
CA LEU A 38 1.09 15.08 -7.47
C LEU A 38 2.56 14.69 -7.63
N LEU A 39 2.92 13.47 -7.29
CA LEU A 39 4.26 12.93 -7.49
C LEU A 39 4.44 12.29 -8.88
N GLY A 40 3.44 12.42 -9.75
CA GLY A 40 3.53 11.92 -11.12
C GLY A 40 3.12 10.47 -11.29
N ILE A 41 2.48 9.88 -10.29
CA ILE A 41 2.01 8.49 -10.38
C ILE A 41 0.61 8.47 -10.97
N ASP A 42 0.43 7.72 -12.05
CA ASP A 42 -0.87 7.55 -12.69
C ASP A 42 -1.66 6.47 -11.95
N ILE A 43 -2.46 6.90 -10.99
CA ILE A 43 -3.25 6.01 -10.15
C ILE A 43 -4.63 6.63 -9.94
N ASN A 44 -5.64 5.78 -9.69
CA ASN A 44 -6.99 6.19 -9.37
C ASN A 44 -7.48 5.45 -8.12
N PRO A 45 -8.63 5.84 -7.55
CA PRO A 45 -9.12 5.19 -6.32
C PRO A 45 -9.33 3.68 -6.44
N SER A 46 -9.85 3.22 -7.58
CA SER A 46 -10.05 1.80 -7.81
C SER A 46 -8.72 1.04 -7.81
N SER A 47 -7.71 1.62 -8.44
CA SER A 47 -6.37 1.02 -8.53
C SER A 47 -5.71 0.94 -7.16
N LEU A 48 -5.84 2.00 -6.33
CA LEU A 48 -5.30 1.98 -4.98
C LEU A 48 -6.03 0.94 -4.12
N SER A 49 -7.35 0.86 -4.26
CA SER A 49 -8.13 -0.13 -3.52
C SER A 49 -7.66 -1.57 -3.82
N LYS A 50 -7.39 -1.85 -5.10
CA LYS A 50 -6.86 -3.15 -5.51
C LYS A 50 -5.46 -3.39 -4.98
N LEU A 51 -4.62 -2.37 -4.94
CA LEU A 51 -3.28 -2.47 -4.36
C LEU A 51 -3.36 -2.81 -2.88
N GLU A 52 -4.15 -2.07 -2.12
CA GLU A 52 -4.33 -2.32 -0.69
C GLU A 52 -4.95 -3.69 -0.43
N GLY A 53 -5.85 -4.13 -1.29
CA GLY A 53 -6.45 -5.45 -1.20
C GLY A 53 -5.56 -6.58 -1.71
N GLN A 54 -4.37 -6.27 -2.20
CA GLN A 54 -3.39 -7.24 -2.71
C GLN A 54 -3.92 -8.06 -3.90
N THR A 55 -4.83 -7.46 -4.68
CA THR A 55 -5.42 -8.12 -5.85
C THR A 55 -4.76 -7.69 -7.16
N ARG A 56 -3.75 -6.83 -7.11
CA ARG A 56 -2.92 -6.49 -8.26
C ARG A 56 -1.47 -6.29 -7.81
N CYS A 57 -0.57 -6.33 -8.77
CA CYS A 57 0.84 -6.04 -8.48
C CYS A 57 1.02 -4.57 -8.16
N ALA A 58 1.98 -4.27 -7.32
CA ALA A 58 2.40 -2.90 -7.05
C ALA A 58 3.74 -2.68 -7.76
N THR A 59 3.89 -1.51 -8.39
CA THR A 59 5.15 -1.17 -9.03
C THR A 59 6.11 -0.56 -8.01
N ASP A 60 7.40 -0.62 -8.31
CA ASP A 60 8.41 0.00 -7.44
C ASP A 60 8.21 1.52 -7.36
N MET A 61 7.77 2.14 -8.44
CA MET A 61 7.47 3.57 -8.46
C MET A 61 6.33 3.92 -7.53
N GLU A 62 5.29 3.08 -7.51
CA GLU A 62 4.17 3.26 -6.58
C GLU A 62 4.63 3.10 -5.13
N LEU A 63 5.43 2.07 -4.84
CA LEU A 63 5.95 1.84 -3.49
C LEU A 63 6.81 3.00 -3.02
N LYS A 64 7.67 3.52 -3.87
CA LYS A 64 8.52 4.66 -3.53
C LYS A 64 7.68 5.89 -3.19
N ALA A 65 6.66 6.17 -4.00
CA ALA A 65 5.79 7.32 -3.76
C ALA A 65 4.99 7.16 -2.46
N ILE A 66 4.42 5.98 -2.24
CA ILE A 66 3.65 5.70 -1.03
C ILE A 66 4.52 5.82 0.21
N ALA A 67 5.72 5.24 0.19
CA ALA A 67 6.65 5.33 1.31
C ALA A 67 6.95 6.79 1.66
N ARG A 68 7.21 7.61 0.65
CA ARG A 68 7.47 9.03 0.83
C ARG A 68 6.28 9.76 1.45
N ILE A 69 5.08 9.48 0.95
CA ILE A 69 3.86 10.15 1.43
C ILE A 69 3.53 9.74 2.85
N LEU A 70 3.66 8.46 3.16
CA LEU A 70 3.36 7.93 4.49
C LEU A 70 4.48 8.15 5.51
N GLY A 71 5.65 8.60 5.05
CA GLY A 71 6.79 8.85 5.95
C GLY A 71 7.45 7.60 6.48
N VAL A 72 7.43 6.53 5.71
CA VAL A 72 8.04 5.25 6.07
C VAL A 72 9.04 4.82 5.01
N THR A 73 9.79 3.77 5.28
CA THR A 73 10.70 3.19 4.29
C THR A 73 9.95 2.21 3.38
N MET A 74 10.51 1.96 2.20
CA MET A 74 9.96 0.92 1.33
C MET A 74 10.01 -0.44 2.00
N GLU A 75 11.06 -0.69 2.80
CA GLU A 75 11.19 -1.93 3.55
C GLU A 75 10.02 -2.12 4.52
N GLU A 76 9.61 -1.05 5.19
CA GLU A 76 8.45 -1.12 6.10
C GLU A 76 7.16 -1.48 5.34
N LEU A 77 7.03 -1.05 4.09
CA LEU A 77 5.85 -1.38 3.30
C LEU A 77 5.80 -2.85 2.90
N VAL A 78 6.95 -3.47 2.72
CA VAL A 78 7.01 -4.87 2.28
C VAL A 78 7.33 -5.84 3.42
N HIS A 79 7.40 -5.32 4.64
CA HIS A 79 7.68 -6.16 5.79
C HIS A 79 6.53 -7.13 6.05
N GLU A 80 6.87 -8.39 6.22
CA GLU A 80 5.92 -9.42 6.59
C GLU A 80 6.35 -10.03 7.92
N GLU A 81 5.39 -10.17 8.85
CA GLU A 81 5.68 -10.84 10.11
C GLU A 81 5.84 -12.33 9.87
N GLU A 82 6.85 -12.90 10.48
CA GLU A 82 7.09 -14.33 10.41
C GLU A 82 6.58 -15.00 11.67
N GLU A 83 5.96 -16.17 11.49
CA GLU A 83 5.55 -16.97 12.62
C GLU A 83 6.72 -17.85 13.06
N MET A 84 6.85 -17.96 14.39
CA MET A 84 7.92 -18.74 14.98
C MET A 84 7.48 -20.18 15.14
#